data_309cdf9151b6f66e16cfdf39e2c76149
#
_entry.id   309cdf9151b6f66e16cfdf39e2c76149
#
_cell.length_a   1.000
_cell.length_b   1.000
_cell.length_c   1.000
_cell.angle_alpha   90.00
_cell.angle_beta   90.00
_cell.angle_gamma   90.00
#
_symmetry.space_group_name_H-M   'P 1'
#
loop_
_entity.id
_entity.type
_entity.pdbx_description
1 polymer ?
#
loop_
_entity_poly.entity_id
_entity_poly.type
_entity_poly.pdbx_seq_one_letter_code
_entity_poly.pdbx_strand_id
1 'polypeptide(L)'
;IVEFKKPDFERANNQTFINSVGQCVNYIYNTTTDIYPVNFEVLLSQAALESGWGNSRFALEGKNLFGIRTYDLREPHMLPSNKPKKWGVRVYQHECDSVQHYIDIINNGSAYEEYRKLRDNGVEDSLQYVETLGAYASDKHYFSKIKSIIKKLREEYDIPQLD
;
A
#
# COMPACT_ATOMS: atom_id res chain seq x y z
N ILE A 1 21.03 -21.55 6.57
CA ILE A 1 19.77 -21.29 5.86
C ILE A 1 19.08 -20.12 6.54
N VAL A 2 18.91 -19.03 5.84
CA VAL A 2 18.14 -17.88 6.35
C VAL A 2 16.68 -18.11 5.98
N GLU A 3 15.86 -18.34 7.00
CA GLU A 3 14.42 -18.40 6.81
C GLU A 3 13.83 -17.00 7.00
N PHE A 4 13.15 -16.52 5.97
CA PHE A 4 12.37 -15.29 6.09
C PHE A 4 10.98 -15.63 6.63
N LYS A 5 10.67 -15.08 7.79
CA LYS A 5 9.33 -15.19 8.37
C LYS A 5 8.53 -13.92 8.05
N LYS A 6 7.24 -14.11 7.78
CA LYS A 6 6.32 -12.98 7.66
C LYS A 6 6.33 -12.22 8.98
N PRO A 7 6.68 -10.92 8.98
CA PRO A 7 6.85 -10.17 10.23
C PRO A 7 5.50 -9.91 10.91
N ASP A 8 5.54 -9.81 12.24
CA ASP A 8 4.40 -9.30 12.98
C ASP A 8 4.16 -7.84 12.61
N PHE A 9 2.90 -7.46 12.45
CA PHE A 9 2.55 -6.11 12.06
C PHE A 9 2.14 -5.30 13.29
N GLU A 10 2.90 -4.23 13.57
CA GLU A 10 2.70 -3.37 14.72
C GLU A 10 2.27 -1.97 14.28
N ARG A 11 1.39 -1.36 15.08
CA ARG A 11 0.82 -0.05 14.78
C ARG A 11 0.57 0.75 16.07
N ALA A 12 1.44 0.58 17.06
CA ALA A 12 1.31 1.28 18.34
C ALA A 12 1.41 2.80 18.16
N ASN A 13 2.21 3.24 17.19
CA ASN A 13 2.31 4.64 16.78
C ASN A 13 2.68 4.69 15.30
N ASN A 14 2.74 5.90 14.75
CA ASN A 14 3.02 6.06 13.32
C ASN A 14 4.39 5.52 12.92
N GLN A 15 5.41 5.67 13.77
CA GLN A 15 6.74 5.14 13.46
C GLN A 15 6.75 3.61 13.42
N THR A 16 6.05 2.93 14.33
CA THR A 16 5.97 1.46 14.31
C THR A 16 5.17 0.97 13.10
N PHE A 17 4.14 1.71 12.70
CA PHE A 17 3.42 1.43 11.45
C PHE A 17 4.36 1.51 10.24
N ILE A 18 5.14 2.58 10.14
CA ILE A 18 6.10 2.79 9.05
C ILE A 18 7.10 1.61 9.00
N ASN A 19 7.65 1.27 10.15
CA ASN A 19 8.62 0.16 10.25
C ASN A 19 8.00 -1.18 9.83
N SER A 20 6.75 -1.43 10.24
CA SER A 20 6.04 -2.66 9.89
C SER A 20 5.76 -2.76 8.40
N VAL A 21 5.36 -1.66 7.74
CA VAL A 21 5.19 -1.63 6.29
C VAL A 21 6.52 -1.94 5.59
N GLY A 22 7.60 -1.32 6.04
CA GLY A 22 8.95 -1.58 5.51
C GLY A 22 9.36 -3.04 5.65
N GLN A 23 9.08 -3.65 6.80
CA GLN A 23 9.34 -5.08 7.04
C GLN A 23 8.53 -5.98 6.10
N CYS A 24 7.26 -5.64 5.84
CA CYS A 24 6.46 -6.34 4.85
C CYS A 24 7.09 -6.28 3.46
N VAL A 25 7.52 -5.09 3.04
CA VAL A 25 8.14 -4.92 1.71
C VAL A 25 9.43 -5.72 1.60
N ASN A 26 10.30 -5.66 2.61
CA ASN A 26 11.52 -6.46 2.65
C ASN A 26 11.22 -7.96 2.58
N TYR A 27 10.25 -8.42 3.36
CA TYR A 27 9.82 -9.81 3.32
C TYR A 27 9.38 -10.23 1.91
N ILE A 28 8.56 -9.41 1.27
CA ILE A 28 8.03 -9.69 -0.07
C ILE A 28 9.17 -9.76 -1.08
N TYR A 29 10.07 -8.77 -1.09
CA TYR A 29 11.18 -8.72 -2.05
C TYR A 29 12.18 -9.87 -1.87
N ASN A 30 12.34 -10.36 -0.64
CA ASN A 30 13.26 -11.47 -0.36
C ASN A 30 12.63 -12.85 -0.53
N THR A 31 11.32 -12.94 -0.65
CA THR A 31 10.61 -14.23 -0.76
C THR A 31 9.85 -14.42 -2.06
N THR A 32 9.80 -13.39 -2.91
CA THR A 32 9.07 -13.44 -4.18
C THR A 32 10.05 -13.24 -5.32
N THR A 33 10.08 -14.18 -6.28
CA THR A 33 10.89 -14.07 -7.48
C THR A 33 10.17 -13.23 -8.56
N ASP A 34 10.94 -12.57 -9.40
CA ASP A 34 10.45 -11.80 -10.55
C ASP A 34 9.48 -10.67 -10.18
N ILE A 35 9.67 -10.08 -8.99
CA ILE A 35 8.90 -8.95 -8.54
C ILE A 35 9.64 -7.64 -8.86
N TYR A 36 8.94 -6.69 -9.49
CA TYR A 36 9.49 -5.36 -9.75
C TYR A 36 9.21 -4.45 -8.56
N PRO A 37 10.25 -3.80 -8.01
CA PRO A 37 10.05 -2.87 -6.89
C PRO A 37 9.16 -1.70 -7.29
N VAL A 38 8.38 -1.21 -6.33
CA VAL A 38 7.58 0.00 -6.47
C VAL A 38 8.21 1.11 -5.65
N ASN A 39 7.82 2.36 -5.92
CA ASN A 39 8.32 3.49 -5.14
C ASN A 39 7.83 3.36 -3.68
N PHE A 40 8.77 3.26 -2.74
CA PHE A 40 8.44 2.99 -1.34
C PHE A 40 7.72 4.16 -0.67
N GLU A 41 8.15 5.40 -0.92
CA GLU A 41 7.49 6.57 -0.34
C GLU A 41 6.02 6.67 -0.78
N VAL A 42 5.74 6.36 -2.03
CA VAL A 42 4.37 6.36 -2.55
C VAL A 42 3.57 5.21 -1.93
N LEU A 43 4.12 4.01 -1.90
CA LEU A 43 3.48 2.87 -1.25
C LEU A 43 3.14 3.20 0.20
N LEU A 44 4.11 3.70 0.94
CA LEU A 44 3.98 4.00 2.37
C LEU A 44 2.93 5.10 2.61
N SER A 45 2.95 6.15 1.79
CA SER A 45 1.99 7.26 1.94
C SER A 45 0.57 6.82 1.60
N GLN A 46 0.38 5.97 0.61
CA GLN A 46 -0.94 5.40 0.30
C GLN A 46 -1.41 4.48 1.42
N ALA A 47 -0.54 3.63 1.95
CA ALA A 47 -0.88 2.77 3.09
C ALA A 47 -1.31 3.61 4.30
N ALA A 48 -0.56 4.66 4.62
CA ALA A 48 -0.88 5.54 5.74
C ALA A 48 -2.24 6.23 5.56
N LEU A 49 -2.49 6.79 4.37
CA LEU A 49 -3.75 7.48 4.08
C LEU A 49 -4.94 6.53 4.09
N GLU A 50 -4.84 5.43 3.35
CA GLU A 50 -5.97 4.50 3.14
C GLU A 50 -6.34 3.73 4.41
N SER A 51 -5.36 3.44 5.27
CA SER A 51 -5.58 2.64 6.48
C SER A 51 -5.68 3.46 7.76
N GLY A 52 -5.56 4.80 7.66
CA GLY A 52 -5.46 5.64 8.86
C GLY A 52 -4.29 5.20 9.74
N TRP A 53 -3.11 5.04 9.15
CA TRP A 53 -1.89 4.59 9.82
C TRP A 53 -2.08 3.22 10.49
N GLY A 54 -2.85 2.34 9.84
CA GLY A 54 -3.10 0.98 10.30
C GLY A 54 -4.23 0.83 11.31
N ASN A 55 -4.96 1.91 11.64
CA ASN A 55 -5.95 1.90 12.73
C ASN A 55 -7.40 1.91 12.26
N SER A 56 -7.66 1.95 10.94
CA SER A 56 -9.02 1.88 10.43
C SER A 56 -9.63 0.49 10.67
N ARG A 57 -10.95 0.41 10.62
CA ARG A 57 -11.66 -0.88 10.76
C ARG A 57 -11.19 -1.89 9.71
N PHE A 58 -11.00 -1.43 8.47
CA PHE A 58 -10.56 -2.32 7.39
C PHE A 58 -9.12 -2.82 7.59
N ALA A 59 -8.25 -2.00 8.18
CA ALA A 59 -6.89 -2.42 8.51
C ALA A 59 -6.85 -3.37 9.70
N LEU A 60 -7.61 -3.08 10.76
CA LEU A 60 -7.60 -3.89 11.97
C LEU A 60 -8.29 -5.24 11.77
N GLU A 61 -9.47 -5.25 11.18
CA GLU A 61 -10.27 -6.47 11.01
C GLU A 61 -9.98 -7.18 9.70
N GLY A 62 -9.74 -6.42 8.62
CA GLY A 62 -9.55 -6.97 7.28
C GLY A 62 -8.09 -7.09 6.85
N LYS A 63 -7.14 -6.59 7.65
CA LYS A 63 -5.70 -6.61 7.33
C LYS A 63 -5.41 -5.92 5.98
N ASN A 64 -6.26 -4.99 5.58
CA ASN A 64 -6.20 -4.29 4.31
C ASN A 64 -5.68 -2.87 4.52
N LEU A 65 -4.44 -2.60 4.09
CA LEU A 65 -3.79 -1.32 4.31
C LEU A 65 -4.04 -0.30 3.18
N PHE A 66 -4.66 -0.72 2.07
CA PHE A 66 -4.75 0.10 0.86
C PHE A 66 -6.17 0.34 0.38
N GLY A 67 -7.16 -0.12 1.12
CA GLY A 67 -8.56 -0.01 0.68
C GLY A 67 -8.87 -0.81 -0.58
N ILE A 68 -8.13 -1.88 -0.83
CA ILE A 68 -8.31 -2.71 -2.03
C ILE A 68 -9.68 -3.37 -2.00
N ARG A 69 -10.40 -3.24 -3.14
CA ARG A 69 -11.75 -3.77 -3.29
C ARG A 69 -11.75 -5.12 -3.97
N THR A 70 -12.81 -5.90 -3.71
CA THR A 70 -13.16 -7.05 -4.54
C THR A 70 -14.55 -6.86 -5.10
N TYR A 71 -14.71 -7.24 -6.36
CA TYR A 71 -16.01 -7.28 -7.04
C TYR A 71 -16.58 -8.70 -7.09
N ASP A 72 -15.83 -9.67 -6.57
CA ASP A 72 -16.29 -11.03 -6.35
C ASP A 72 -16.65 -11.20 -4.88
N LEU A 73 -17.95 -11.08 -4.58
CA LEU A 73 -18.44 -11.13 -3.20
C LEU A 73 -18.39 -12.56 -2.60
N ARG A 74 -17.92 -13.55 -3.35
CA ARG A 74 -17.60 -14.87 -2.82
C ARG A 74 -16.26 -14.89 -2.11
N GLU A 75 -15.36 -13.92 -2.44
CA GLU A 75 -14.11 -13.73 -1.73
C GLU A 75 -14.35 -13.08 -0.37
N PRO A 76 -13.47 -13.34 0.63
CA PRO A 76 -13.57 -12.68 1.93
C PRO A 76 -13.55 -11.15 1.78
N HIS A 77 -14.55 -10.50 2.35
CA HIS A 77 -14.69 -9.04 2.25
C HIS A 77 -15.43 -8.45 3.44
N MET A 78 -15.28 -7.15 3.61
CA MET A 78 -16.04 -6.34 4.56
C MET A 78 -16.89 -5.35 3.78
N LEU A 79 -18.05 -5.03 4.32
CA LEU A 79 -18.91 -4.01 3.71
C LEU A 79 -18.38 -2.62 4.02
N PRO A 80 -18.25 -1.74 3.01
CA PRO A 80 -17.73 -0.38 3.22
C PRO A 80 -18.70 0.54 3.97
N SER A 81 -20.00 0.17 4.01
CA SER A 81 -21.04 0.90 4.71
C SER A 81 -22.18 -0.05 5.04
N ASN A 82 -23.18 0.46 5.78
CA ASN A 82 -24.39 -0.32 6.11
C ASN A 82 -25.31 -0.56 4.90
N LYS A 83 -25.01 0.05 3.74
CA LYS A 83 -25.79 -0.15 2.52
C LYS A 83 -25.11 -1.19 1.64
N PRO A 84 -25.88 -2.11 1.03
CA PRO A 84 -25.31 -3.07 0.08
C PRO A 84 -24.60 -2.36 -1.07
N LYS A 85 -23.43 -2.88 -1.44
CA LYS A 85 -22.63 -2.42 -2.57
C LYS A 85 -22.36 -3.60 -3.50
N LYS A 86 -22.05 -3.30 -4.76
CA LYS A 86 -21.62 -4.31 -5.73
C LYS A 86 -20.17 -4.77 -5.49
N TRP A 87 -19.51 -4.17 -4.52
CA TRP A 87 -18.12 -4.45 -4.18
C TRP A 87 -17.95 -4.46 -2.66
N GLY A 88 -16.91 -5.13 -2.21
CA GLY A 88 -16.52 -5.14 -0.80
C GLY A 88 -15.07 -4.71 -0.64
N VAL A 89 -14.68 -4.41 0.58
CA VAL A 89 -13.27 -4.18 0.94
C VAL A 89 -12.67 -5.56 1.21
N ARG A 90 -11.62 -5.91 0.45
CA ARG A 90 -11.03 -7.25 0.53
C ARG A 90 -10.44 -7.53 1.90
N VAL A 91 -10.59 -8.76 2.40
CA VAL A 91 -10.01 -9.22 3.66
C VAL A 91 -8.79 -10.11 3.36
N TYR A 92 -7.70 -9.87 4.08
CA TYR A 92 -6.46 -10.65 3.99
C TYR A 92 -6.21 -11.38 5.30
N GLN A 93 -5.38 -12.40 5.26
CA GLN A 93 -4.97 -13.13 6.47
C GLN A 93 -3.87 -12.39 7.24
N HIS A 94 -3.10 -11.54 6.53
CA HIS A 94 -2.01 -10.77 7.12
C HIS A 94 -1.86 -9.45 6.36
N GLU A 95 -1.42 -8.41 7.07
CA GLU A 95 -1.21 -7.09 6.46
C GLU A 95 -0.21 -7.12 5.31
N CYS A 96 0.86 -7.91 5.44
CA CYS A 96 1.83 -8.07 4.35
C CYS A 96 1.20 -8.62 3.06
N ASP A 97 0.12 -9.38 3.16
CA ASP A 97 -0.59 -9.89 1.98
C ASP A 97 -1.26 -8.74 1.22
N SER A 98 -1.77 -7.73 1.93
CA SER A 98 -2.32 -6.54 1.27
C SER A 98 -1.22 -5.71 0.59
N VAL A 99 -0.03 -5.65 1.20
CA VAL A 99 1.13 -4.98 0.60
C VAL A 99 1.55 -5.68 -0.70
N GLN A 100 1.61 -7.00 -0.67
CA GLN A 100 1.95 -7.79 -1.88
C GLN A 100 0.92 -7.58 -2.97
N HIS A 101 -0.36 -7.58 -2.64
CA HIS A 101 -1.44 -7.35 -3.61
C HIS A 101 -1.35 -5.95 -4.22
N TYR A 102 -1.06 -4.93 -3.40
CA TYR A 102 -0.81 -3.58 -3.90
C TYR A 102 0.32 -3.55 -4.93
N ILE A 103 1.44 -4.20 -4.62
CA ILE A 103 2.59 -4.26 -5.53
C ILE A 103 2.19 -4.96 -6.86
N ASP A 104 1.44 -6.05 -6.77
CA ASP A 104 0.93 -6.76 -7.94
C ASP A 104 0.00 -5.87 -8.80
N ILE A 105 -0.86 -5.08 -8.16
CA ILE A 105 -1.75 -4.16 -8.86
C ILE A 105 -0.97 -3.09 -9.61
N ILE A 106 0.04 -2.49 -8.97
CA ILE A 106 0.89 -1.48 -9.62
C ILE A 106 1.66 -2.12 -10.80
N ASN A 107 2.17 -3.32 -10.62
CA ASN A 107 2.99 -3.99 -11.64
C ASN A 107 2.19 -4.55 -12.81
N ASN A 108 0.91 -4.86 -12.63
CA ASN A 108 0.12 -5.56 -13.64
C ASN A 108 -1.17 -4.85 -14.04
N GLY A 109 -1.63 -3.85 -13.27
CA GLY A 109 -2.89 -3.16 -13.55
C GLY A 109 -2.80 -2.24 -14.76
N SER A 110 -3.81 -2.29 -15.63
CA SER A 110 -3.86 -1.43 -16.83
C SER A 110 -3.93 0.06 -16.47
N ALA A 111 -4.46 0.40 -15.32
CA ALA A 111 -4.56 1.78 -14.85
C ALA A 111 -3.20 2.39 -14.44
N TYR A 112 -2.14 1.59 -14.34
CA TYR A 112 -0.83 2.02 -13.83
C TYR A 112 0.29 1.95 -14.86
N GLU A 113 -0.05 1.96 -16.14
CA GLU A 113 0.94 1.98 -17.23
C GLU A 113 1.85 3.21 -17.16
N GLU A 114 1.30 4.38 -16.87
CA GLU A 114 2.10 5.60 -16.74
C GLU A 114 3.07 5.53 -15.56
N TYR A 115 2.65 4.92 -14.45
CA TYR A 115 3.53 4.65 -13.31
C TYR A 115 4.74 3.80 -13.77
N ARG A 116 4.46 2.71 -14.47
CA ARG A 116 5.52 1.80 -14.94
C ARG A 116 6.45 2.46 -15.97
N LYS A 117 5.92 3.34 -16.82
CA LYS A 117 6.75 4.12 -17.77
C LYS A 117 7.75 5.00 -17.03
N LEU A 118 7.34 5.68 -15.95
CA LEU A 118 8.26 6.46 -15.14
C LEU A 118 9.37 5.57 -14.58
N ARG A 119 9.01 4.42 -14.04
CA ARG A 119 9.98 3.47 -13.49
C ARG A 119 10.96 2.99 -14.56
N ASP A 120 10.44 2.62 -15.74
CA ASP A 120 11.28 2.12 -16.85
C ASP A 120 12.23 3.20 -17.36
N ASN A 121 11.87 4.47 -17.21
CA ASN A 121 12.71 5.61 -17.57
C ASN A 121 13.64 6.05 -16.43
N GLY A 122 13.71 5.30 -15.34
CA GLY A 122 14.62 5.59 -14.23
C GLY A 122 14.24 6.77 -13.36
N VAL A 123 12.98 7.21 -13.39
CA VAL A 123 12.51 8.32 -12.56
C VAL A 123 12.55 7.92 -11.09
N GLU A 124 13.22 8.71 -10.27
CA GLU A 124 13.35 8.46 -8.82
C GLU A 124 12.47 9.38 -7.97
N ASP A 125 12.02 10.50 -8.50
CA ASP A 125 11.20 11.47 -7.77
C ASP A 125 9.82 10.91 -7.48
N SER A 126 9.54 10.62 -6.21
CA SER A 126 8.26 10.10 -5.73
C SER A 126 7.07 10.97 -6.14
N LEU A 127 7.25 12.29 -6.19
CA LEU A 127 6.15 13.21 -6.51
C LEU A 127 5.65 13.04 -7.95
N GLN A 128 6.52 12.59 -8.87
CA GLN A 128 6.09 12.30 -10.24
C GLN A 128 5.18 11.08 -10.29
N TYR A 129 5.47 10.06 -9.48
CA TYR A 129 4.62 8.85 -9.41
C TYR A 129 3.23 9.16 -8.86
N VAL A 130 3.11 10.14 -7.96
CA VAL A 130 1.81 10.53 -7.40
C VAL A 130 0.84 10.96 -8.50
N GLU A 131 1.31 11.66 -9.53
CA GLU A 131 0.47 12.13 -10.63
C GLU A 131 -0.11 10.99 -11.48
N THR A 132 0.42 9.78 -11.35
CA THR A 132 -0.07 8.60 -12.08
C THR A 132 -1.17 7.82 -11.34
N LEU A 133 -1.56 8.28 -10.14
CA LEU A 133 -2.49 7.55 -9.26
C LEU A 133 -3.96 7.93 -9.45
N GLY A 134 -4.31 8.55 -10.57
CA GLY A 134 -5.66 9.08 -10.80
C GLY A 134 -6.78 8.03 -10.72
N ALA A 135 -6.48 6.77 -11.00
CA ALA A 135 -7.44 5.68 -10.92
C ALA A 135 -7.63 5.13 -9.50
N TYR A 136 -6.77 5.54 -8.55
CA TYR A 136 -6.78 4.96 -7.20
C TYR A 136 -7.95 5.48 -6.35
N ALA A 137 -8.26 6.77 -6.46
CA ALA A 137 -9.35 7.38 -5.71
C ALA A 137 -10.06 8.44 -6.53
N SER A 138 -11.36 8.61 -6.27
CA SER A 138 -12.18 9.63 -6.93
C SER A 138 -12.09 11.00 -6.28
N ASP A 139 -11.43 11.13 -5.13
CA ASP A 139 -11.24 12.40 -4.44
C ASP A 139 -10.30 13.30 -5.25
N LYS A 140 -10.80 14.48 -5.63
CA LYS A 140 -10.01 15.46 -6.40
C LYS A 140 -8.78 15.98 -5.65
N HIS A 141 -8.73 15.82 -4.32
CA HIS A 141 -7.62 16.22 -3.47
C HIS A 141 -6.64 15.08 -3.17
N TYR A 142 -6.80 13.93 -3.81
CA TYR A 142 -6.01 12.74 -3.51
C TYR A 142 -4.52 12.98 -3.67
N PHE A 143 -4.12 13.57 -4.79
CA PHE A 143 -2.69 13.84 -5.06
C PHE A 143 -2.09 14.76 -4.01
N SER A 144 -2.80 15.84 -3.64
CA SER A 144 -2.30 16.76 -2.61
C SER A 144 -2.21 16.10 -1.25
N LYS A 145 -3.14 15.22 -0.91
CA LYS A 145 -3.09 14.44 0.34
C LYS A 145 -1.87 13.52 0.36
N ILE A 146 -1.61 12.80 -0.72
CA ILE A 146 -0.45 11.90 -0.81
C ILE A 146 0.85 12.70 -0.73
N LYS A 147 0.96 13.81 -1.47
CA LYS A 147 2.15 14.69 -1.42
C LYS A 147 2.39 15.24 -0.02
N SER A 148 1.34 15.63 0.69
CA SER A 148 1.43 16.10 2.08
C SER A 148 1.97 15.01 3.01
N ILE A 149 1.53 13.77 2.83
CA ILE A 149 2.01 12.66 3.65
C ILE A 149 3.48 12.35 3.34
N ILE A 150 3.88 12.37 2.07
CA ILE A 150 5.29 12.19 1.69
C ILE A 150 6.16 13.23 2.38
N LYS A 151 5.73 14.49 2.37
CA LYS A 151 6.44 15.57 3.06
C LYS A 151 6.56 15.30 4.56
N LYS A 152 5.46 14.91 5.18
CA LYS A 152 5.42 14.58 6.61
C LYS A 152 6.34 13.40 6.94
N LEU A 153 6.35 12.35 6.10
CA LEU A 153 7.24 11.21 6.28
C LEU A 153 8.70 11.63 6.28
N ARG A 154 9.09 12.50 5.37
CA ARG A 154 10.48 12.98 5.24
C ARG A 154 10.89 13.88 6.40
N GLU A 155 9.98 14.70 6.93
CA GLU A 155 10.29 15.70 7.95
C GLU A 155 10.18 15.18 9.38
N GLU A 156 9.24 14.23 9.64
CA GLU A 156 8.86 13.87 11.02
C GLU A 156 9.20 12.43 11.41
N TYR A 157 9.55 11.57 10.45
CA TYR A 157 9.76 10.15 10.72
C TYR A 157 11.06 9.64 10.11
N ASP A 158 11.51 8.50 10.62
CA ASP A 158 12.61 7.73 10.05
C ASP A 158 12.03 6.72 9.05
N ILE A 159 12.35 6.91 7.77
CA ILE A 159 11.93 5.97 6.73
C ILE A 159 12.97 4.85 6.66
N PRO A 160 12.55 3.57 6.90
CA PRO A 160 13.50 2.47 6.85
C PRO A 160 14.08 2.28 5.47
N GLN A 161 15.36 1.92 5.40
CA GLN A 161 15.97 1.50 4.16
C GLN A 161 15.58 0.06 3.85
N LEU A 162 15.22 -0.20 2.60
CA LEU A 162 14.88 -1.54 2.14
C LEU A 162 16.15 -2.27 1.70
N ASP A 163 16.27 -3.50 2.13
CA ASP A 163 17.41 -4.36 1.77
C ASP A 163 17.33 -4.89 0.35
#